data_1d986dd4b6c77111107129c4fdbbd6f5
#
_entry.id   1d986dd4b6c77111107129c4fdbbd6f5
#
_cell.length_a   1.000
_cell.length_b   1.000
_cell.length_c   1.000
_cell.angle_alpha   90.00
_cell.angle_beta   90.00
_cell.angle_gamma   90.00
#
_symmetry.space_group_name_H-M   'P 1'
#
loop_
_entity.id
_entity.type
_entity.pdbx_description
1 polymer ?
#
loop_
_entity_poly.entity_id
_entity_poly.type
_entity_poly.pdbx_seq_one_letter_code
_entity_poly.pdbx_strand_id
1 'polypeptide(L)'
;MKITVDDQLFDTIPGLCIGVVALRAADNRDVNLEAEAFRRRCCTEANLLLKMNPHIADQEIERYQDVLKKLSITGESGLAKTFAEYKKDLGLFEKEEEAETPMEILPAPKTATLDELAGSDVLPRQNPILDMVRAGMLKFHVDIHAYDMGDRSRTLSIRKTEDDVTVSLGDDLCT
;
A
#
# COMPACT_ATOMS: atom_id res chain seq x y z
N MET A 1 15.60 -19.79 -6.29
CA MET A 1 14.99 -19.11 -5.12
C MET A 1 14.29 -20.17 -4.28
N LYS A 2 14.48 -20.15 -2.99
CA LYS A 2 13.74 -20.97 -2.02
C LYS A 2 12.90 -20.03 -1.15
N ILE A 3 11.67 -20.43 -0.86
CA ILE A 3 10.78 -19.67 0.02
C ILE A 3 10.44 -20.57 1.18
N THR A 4 10.57 -20.05 2.39
CA THR A 4 10.21 -20.71 3.63
C THR A 4 9.24 -19.82 4.39
N VAL A 5 8.14 -20.40 4.84
CA VAL A 5 7.14 -19.72 5.65
C VAL A 5 6.99 -20.52 6.93
N ASP A 6 6.95 -19.84 8.05
CA ASP A 6 6.76 -20.47 9.36
C ASP A 6 5.31 -20.97 9.46
N ASP A 7 5.16 -22.24 9.82
CA ASP A 7 3.85 -22.87 9.97
C ASP A 7 2.99 -22.19 11.05
N GLN A 8 3.61 -21.63 12.07
CA GLN A 8 2.92 -20.85 13.10
C GLN A 8 2.11 -19.67 12.57
N LEU A 9 2.49 -19.11 11.41
CA LEU A 9 1.71 -18.06 10.76
C LEU A 9 0.34 -18.55 10.32
N PHE A 10 0.26 -19.75 9.75
CA PHE A 10 -1.00 -20.34 9.30
C PHE A 10 -1.90 -20.75 10.46
N ASP A 11 -1.32 -21.16 11.58
CA ASP A 11 -2.06 -21.46 12.80
C ASP A 11 -2.63 -20.20 13.46
N THR A 12 -1.90 -19.09 13.35
CA THR A 12 -2.28 -17.81 13.97
C THR A 12 -3.28 -17.04 13.12
N ILE A 13 -3.18 -17.16 11.79
CA ILE A 13 -3.97 -16.40 10.81
C ILE A 13 -4.86 -17.37 10.03
N PRO A 14 -6.08 -17.64 10.47
CA PRO A 14 -7.00 -18.50 9.72
C PRO A 14 -7.24 -17.92 8.31
N GLY A 15 -7.01 -18.72 7.29
CA GLY A 15 -7.21 -18.33 5.90
C GLY A 15 -6.09 -17.49 5.30
N LEU A 16 -4.91 -17.41 5.95
CA LEU A 16 -3.74 -16.75 5.37
C LEU A 16 -3.40 -17.38 4.01
N CYS A 17 -3.27 -16.51 3.01
CA CYS A 17 -2.79 -16.89 1.69
C CYS A 17 -1.58 -16.01 1.34
N ILE A 18 -0.46 -16.66 0.99
CA ILE A 18 0.75 -15.94 0.58
C ILE A 18 1.00 -16.24 -0.89
N GLY A 19 0.86 -15.21 -1.73
CA GLY A 19 1.20 -15.26 -3.15
C GLY A 19 2.62 -14.75 -3.37
N VAL A 20 3.41 -15.44 -4.22
CA VAL A 20 4.76 -15.02 -4.56
C VAL A 20 4.92 -14.95 -6.07
N VAL A 21 5.39 -13.80 -6.54
CA VAL A 21 5.72 -13.57 -7.95
C VAL A 21 7.22 -13.29 -8.06
N ALA A 22 7.94 -14.09 -8.83
CA ALA A 22 9.35 -13.89 -9.09
C ALA A 22 9.55 -13.30 -10.50
N LEU A 23 10.13 -12.11 -10.55
CA LEU A 23 10.51 -11.44 -11.78
C LEU A 23 12.02 -11.64 -12.05
N ARG A 24 12.39 -11.91 -13.28
CA ARG A 24 13.80 -11.99 -13.73
C ARG A 24 14.05 -10.93 -14.78
N ALA A 25 15.22 -10.31 -14.72
CA ALA A 25 15.66 -9.29 -15.68
C ALA A 25 14.65 -8.13 -15.83
N ALA A 26 13.97 -7.77 -14.73
CA ALA A 26 13.08 -6.62 -14.72
C ALA A 26 13.92 -5.34 -14.81
N ASP A 27 13.63 -4.50 -15.81
CA ASP A 27 14.20 -3.16 -15.86
C ASP A 27 13.34 -2.21 -15.03
N ASN A 28 13.91 -1.71 -13.95
CA ASN A 28 13.25 -0.84 -13.00
C ASN A 28 13.75 0.61 -13.07
N ARG A 29 14.53 0.96 -14.10
CA ARG A 29 15.17 2.28 -14.23
C ARG A 29 14.36 3.24 -15.08
N ASP A 30 13.73 2.73 -16.13
CA ASP A 30 13.03 3.53 -17.11
C ASP A 30 11.51 3.48 -16.95
N VAL A 31 10.82 4.46 -17.56
CA VAL A 31 9.36 4.52 -17.55
C VAL A 31 8.78 3.35 -18.33
N ASN A 32 8.02 2.51 -17.66
CA ASN A 32 7.23 1.48 -18.32
C ASN A 32 5.80 2.01 -18.56
N LEU A 33 5.42 2.14 -19.84
CA LEU A 33 4.13 2.74 -20.23
C LEU A 33 2.93 1.90 -19.76
N GLU A 34 3.04 0.58 -19.71
CA GLU A 34 1.96 -0.31 -19.25
C GLU A 34 1.78 -0.21 -17.74
N ALA A 35 2.89 -0.19 -16.99
CA ALA A 35 2.87 0.04 -15.54
C ALA A 35 2.26 1.40 -15.20
N GLU A 36 2.63 2.42 -15.96
CA GLU A 36 2.08 3.77 -15.79
C GLU A 36 0.58 3.83 -16.11
N ALA A 37 0.13 3.20 -17.17
CA ALA A 37 -1.29 3.10 -17.52
C ALA A 37 -2.07 2.33 -16.44
N PHE A 38 -1.49 1.27 -15.87
CA PHE A 38 -2.08 0.52 -14.78
C PHE A 38 -2.20 1.38 -13.52
N ARG A 39 -1.12 2.07 -13.13
CA ARG A 39 -1.10 2.99 -11.98
C ARG A 39 -2.19 4.05 -12.09
N ARG A 40 -2.26 4.76 -13.22
CA ARG A 40 -3.27 5.80 -13.46
C ARG A 40 -4.69 5.25 -13.34
N ARG A 41 -4.96 4.07 -13.90
CA ARG A 41 -6.26 3.43 -13.80
C ARG A 41 -6.63 3.13 -12.37
N CYS A 42 -5.72 2.55 -11.58
CA CYS A 42 -5.97 2.25 -10.17
C CYS A 42 -6.22 3.51 -9.34
N CYS A 43 -5.45 4.56 -9.58
CA CYS A 43 -5.67 5.87 -8.93
C CYS A 43 -7.03 6.46 -9.31
N THR A 44 -7.42 6.41 -10.58
CA THR A 44 -8.72 6.90 -11.02
C THR A 44 -9.87 6.12 -10.38
N GLU A 45 -9.79 4.78 -10.36
CA GLU A 45 -10.79 3.92 -9.73
C GLU A 45 -10.92 4.22 -8.24
N ALA A 46 -9.80 4.36 -7.52
CA ALA A 46 -9.79 4.70 -6.10
C ALA A 46 -10.33 6.12 -5.84
N ASN A 47 -9.98 7.10 -6.66
CA ASN A 47 -10.55 8.46 -6.58
C ASN A 47 -12.07 8.45 -6.72
N LEU A 48 -12.61 7.70 -7.67
CA LEU A 48 -14.05 7.59 -7.87
C LEU A 48 -14.74 6.96 -6.64
N LEU A 49 -14.16 5.89 -6.09
CA LEU A 49 -14.68 5.25 -4.89
C LEU A 49 -14.69 6.19 -3.69
N LEU A 50 -13.59 6.89 -3.44
CA LEU A 50 -13.47 7.85 -2.34
C LEU A 50 -14.42 9.05 -2.52
N LYS A 51 -14.65 9.49 -3.75
CA LYS A 51 -15.62 10.57 -4.03
C LYS A 51 -17.06 10.14 -3.78
N MET A 52 -17.40 8.89 -4.10
CA MET A 52 -18.72 8.32 -3.85
C MET A 52 -18.96 7.99 -2.38
N ASN A 53 -17.93 7.57 -1.68
CA ASN A 53 -17.96 7.23 -0.26
C ASN A 53 -16.61 7.57 0.41
N PRO A 54 -16.44 8.80 0.95
CA PRO A 54 -15.20 9.25 1.56
C PRO A 54 -14.71 8.39 2.73
N HIS A 55 -15.62 7.68 3.40
CA HIS A 55 -15.29 6.84 4.56
C HIS A 55 -14.81 5.43 4.18
N ILE A 56 -14.84 5.05 2.89
CA ILE A 56 -14.46 3.68 2.50
C ILE A 56 -13.00 3.37 2.82
N ALA A 57 -12.11 4.36 2.65
CA ALA A 57 -10.70 4.18 2.95
C ALA A 57 -10.47 4.01 4.46
N ASP A 58 -11.22 4.75 5.29
CA ASP A 58 -11.13 4.64 6.75
C ASP A 58 -11.60 3.26 7.21
N GLN A 59 -12.72 2.78 6.69
CA GLN A 59 -13.26 1.46 7.00
C GLN A 59 -12.28 0.34 6.61
N GLU A 60 -11.65 0.44 5.45
CA GLU A 60 -10.66 -0.55 5.02
C GLU A 60 -9.39 -0.51 5.87
N ILE A 61 -8.91 0.69 6.23
CA ILE A 61 -7.77 0.86 7.14
C ILE A 61 -8.10 0.29 8.53
N GLU A 62 -9.26 0.63 9.11
CA GLU A 62 -9.69 0.12 10.41
C GLU A 62 -9.80 -1.41 10.40
N ARG A 63 -10.45 -1.96 9.38
CA ARG A 63 -10.60 -3.40 9.22
C ARG A 63 -9.24 -4.09 9.17
N TYR A 64 -8.29 -3.53 8.44
CA TYR A 64 -6.96 -4.10 8.31
C TYR A 64 -6.17 -3.98 9.61
N GLN A 65 -6.25 -2.85 10.30
CA GLN A 65 -5.64 -2.65 11.61
C GLN A 65 -6.21 -3.61 12.67
N ASP A 66 -7.51 -3.89 12.63
CA ASP A 66 -8.12 -4.86 13.53
C ASP A 66 -7.62 -6.29 13.28
N VAL A 67 -7.39 -6.64 12.02
CA VAL A 67 -6.76 -7.91 11.66
C VAL A 67 -5.34 -7.96 12.21
N LEU A 68 -4.54 -6.92 12.00
CA LEU A 68 -3.17 -6.84 12.52
C LEU A 68 -3.10 -6.92 14.04
N LYS A 69 -3.99 -6.21 14.76
CA LYS A 69 -4.09 -6.31 16.23
C LYS A 69 -4.39 -7.72 16.70
N LYS A 70 -5.33 -8.42 16.05
CA LYS A 70 -5.65 -9.82 16.37
C LYS A 70 -4.48 -10.76 16.17
N LEU A 71 -3.57 -10.41 15.26
CA LEU A 71 -2.37 -11.18 14.94
C LEU A 71 -1.17 -10.80 15.81
N SER A 72 -1.34 -9.83 16.73
CA SER A 72 -0.24 -9.24 17.50
C SER A 72 0.90 -8.70 16.62
N ILE A 73 0.57 -8.27 15.39
CA ILE A 73 1.52 -7.61 14.50
C ILE A 73 1.51 -6.12 14.83
N THR A 74 2.66 -5.57 15.19
CA THR A 74 2.85 -4.15 15.47
C THR A 74 3.35 -3.43 14.22
N GLY A 75 2.79 -2.27 13.94
CA GLY A 75 3.18 -1.40 12.83
C GLY A 75 2.05 -1.11 11.84
N GLU A 76 2.25 -0.12 10.99
CA GLU A 76 1.34 0.17 9.89
C GLU A 76 1.58 -0.81 8.75
N SER A 77 0.50 -1.40 8.24
CA SER A 77 0.57 -2.21 7.02
C SER A 77 0.90 -1.33 5.81
N GLY A 78 1.50 -1.94 4.79
CA GLY A 78 1.72 -1.26 3.52
C GLY A 78 0.43 -0.74 2.90
N LEU A 79 -0.69 -1.46 3.03
CA LEU A 79 -2.01 -1.02 2.58
C LEU A 79 -2.48 0.22 3.34
N ALA A 80 -2.40 0.21 4.69
CA ALA A 80 -2.80 1.35 5.51
C ALA A 80 -1.98 2.61 5.17
N LYS A 81 -0.65 2.46 4.98
CA LYS A 81 0.21 3.55 4.51
C LYS A 81 -0.22 4.07 3.14
N THR A 82 -0.47 3.18 2.20
CA THR A 82 -0.89 3.55 0.84
C THR A 82 -2.19 4.34 0.84
N PHE A 83 -3.19 3.91 1.60
CA PHE A 83 -4.45 4.64 1.74
C PHE A 83 -4.27 5.98 2.47
N ALA A 84 -3.47 6.03 3.53
CA ALA A 84 -3.20 7.26 4.25
C ALA A 84 -2.50 8.29 3.36
N GLU A 85 -1.47 7.89 2.62
CA GLU A 85 -0.79 8.75 1.64
C GLU A 85 -1.76 9.23 0.56
N TYR A 86 -2.60 8.34 0.04
CA TYR A 86 -3.56 8.65 -0.99
C TYR A 86 -4.62 9.66 -0.51
N LYS A 87 -5.17 9.47 0.69
CA LYS A 87 -6.10 10.43 1.31
C LYS A 87 -5.45 11.79 1.54
N LYS A 88 -4.18 11.80 1.99
CA LYS A 88 -3.43 13.05 2.20
C LYS A 88 -3.31 13.83 0.90
N ASP A 89 -2.95 13.16 -0.19
CA ASP A 89 -2.78 13.79 -1.49
C ASP A 89 -4.11 14.32 -2.06
N LEU A 90 -5.23 13.68 -1.72
CA LEU A 90 -6.57 14.16 -2.06
C LEU A 90 -7.08 15.28 -1.14
N GLY A 91 -6.37 15.63 -0.07
CA GLY A 91 -6.81 16.63 0.90
C GLY A 91 -8.05 16.18 1.70
N LEU A 92 -8.27 14.86 1.84
CA LEU A 92 -9.41 14.28 2.56
C LEU A 92 -9.15 14.08 4.05
N PHE A 93 -8.06 14.62 4.60
CA PHE A 93 -7.87 14.63 6.03
C PHE A 93 -8.88 15.57 6.68
N GLU A 94 -9.67 15.04 7.59
CA GLU A 94 -10.35 15.87 8.57
C GLU A 94 -9.25 16.62 9.33
N LYS A 95 -9.40 17.94 9.41
CA LYS A 95 -8.55 18.76 10.27
C LYS A 95 -8.73 18.20 11.68
N GLU A 96 -7.67 17.63 12.26
CA GLU A 96 -7.63 17.54 13.71
C GLU A 96 -7.97 18.93 14.23
N GLU A 97 -8.95 19.00 15.11
CA GLU A 97 -9.38 20.23 15.77
C GLU A 97 -8.21 20.79 16.57
N GLU A 98 -7.27 21.45 15.90
CA GLU A 98 -6.37 22.36 16.57
C GLU A 98 -7.14 23.63 16.88
N ALA A 99 -7.16 23.94 18.17
CA ALA A 99 -7.78 25.07 18.80
C ALA A 99 -7.74 26.35 17.98
N GLU A 100 -8.92 26.93 17.78
CA GLU A 100 -9.29 28.31 17.54
C GLU A 100 -8.13 29.29 17.23
N THR A 101 -7.74 29.37 15.97
CA THR A 101 -7.18 30.58 15.39
C THR A 101 -8.20 31.17 14.40
N PRO A 102 -8.31 32.51 14.29
CA PRO A 102 -9.39 33.16 13.55
C PRO A 102 -9.38 32.74 12.09
N MET A 103 -10.55 32.32 11.63
CA MET A 103 -10.88 31.82 10.32
C MET A 103 -10.46 32.82 9.22
N GLU A 104 -9.35 32.55 8.58
CA GLU A 104 -9.13 33.01 7.23
C GLU A 104 -10.04 32.15 6.32
N ILE A 105 -10.96 32.79 5.63
CA ILE A 105 -11.89 32.14 4.70
C ILE A 105 -11.06 31.58 3.54
N LEU A 106 -10.63 30.34 3.67
CA LEU A 106 -10.06 29.60 2.55
C LEU A 106 -11.16 29.41 1.50
N PRO A 107 -10.87 29.68 0.22
CA PRO A 107 -11.82 29.45 -0.85
C PRO A 107 -12.24 27.98 -0.80
N ALA A 108 -13.56 27.75 -0.97
CA ALA A 108 -14.13 26.39 -1.01
C ALA A 108 -13.27 25.49 -1.92
N PRO A 109 -12.98 24.23 -1.51
CA PRO A 109 -12.18 23.34 -2.32
C PRO A 109 -12.85 23.24 -3.69
N LYS A 110 -12.12 23.58 -4.75
CA LYS A 110 -12.59 23.40 -6.11
C LYS A 110 -12.90 21.93 -6.26
N THR A 111 -14.16 21.60 -6.47
CA THR A 111 -14.56 20.25 -6.85
C THR A 111 -13.86 19.94 -8.15
N ALA A 112 -12.81 19.09 -8.09
CA ALA A 112 -12.11 18.65 -9.26
C ALA A 112 -13.10 17.97 -10.22
N THR A 113 -13.04 18.31 -11.48
CA THR A 113 -13.83 17.65 -12.50
C THR A 113 -13.35 16.21 -12.68
N LEU A 114 -14.18 15.33 -13.22
CA LEU A 114 -13.81 13.94 -13.52
C LEU A 114 -12.53 13.86 -14.38
N ASP A 115 -12.36 14.81 -15.29
CA ASP A 115 -11.17 14.90 -16.16
C ASP A 115 -9.92 15.32 -15.38
N GLU A 116 -10.06 16.23 -14.44
CA GLU A 116 -8.96 16.61 -13.54
C GLU A 116 -8.57 15.47 -12.59
N LEU A 117 -9.53 14.68 -12.11
CA LEU A 117 -9.28 13.49 -11.30
C LEU A 117 -8.66 12.36 -12.13
N ALA A 118 -9.07 12.18 -13.36
CA ALA A 118 -8.49 11.17 -14.26
C ALA A 118 -7.05 11.47 -14.64
N GLY A 119 -6.64 12.74 -14.59
CA GLY A 119 -5.27 13.19 -14.84
C GLY A 119 -4.37 13.29 -13.60
N SER A 120 -4.93 13.14 -12.40
CA SER A 120 -4.15 13.35 -11.18
C SER A 120 -3.18 12.20 -10.91
N ASP A 121 -1.90 12.53 -10.83
CA ASP A 121 -0.83 11.62 -10.38
C ASP A 121 -0.80 11.61 -8.85
N VAL A 122 -1.81 11.00 -8.23
CA VAL A 122 -2.01 11.07 -6.78
C VAL A 122 -0.99 10.27 -6.01
N LEU A 123 -0.56 9.12 -6.55
CA LEU A 123 0.55 8.37 -5.96
C LEU A 123 1.88 8.90 -6.51
N PRO A 124 2.79 9.38 -5.65
CA PRO A 124 4.10 9.86 -6.10
C PRO A 124 4.85 8.74 -6.83
N ARG A 125 5.47 9.11 -7.95
CA ARG A 125 6.29 8.18 -8.73
C ARG A 125 7.58 7.87 -7.99
N GLN A 126 7.94 6.60 -7.98
CA GLN A 126 9.22 6.13 -7.46
C GLN A 126 9.98 5.38 -8.56
N ASN A 127 9.51 4.20 -8.89
CA ASN A 127 10.02 3.36 -9.95
C ASN A 127 8.92 2.40 -10.42
N PRO A 128 9.01 1.82 -11.63
CA PRO A 128 7.94 1.00 -12.20
C PRO A 128 7.44 -0.13 -11.30
N ILE A 129 8.33 -0.81 -10.58
CA ILE A 129 7.94 -1.93 -9.72
C ILE A 129 7.16 -1.43 -8.50
N LEU A 130 7.68 -0.43 -7.78
CA LEU A 130 7.01 0.12 -6.61
C LEU A 130 5.69 0.82 -6.98
N ASP A 131 5.64 1.50 -8.12
CA ASP A 131 4.42 2.13 -8.62
C ASP A 131 3.35 1.06 -8.90
N MET A 132 3.72 -0.07 -9.51
CA MET A 132 2.80 -1.21 -9.72
C MET A 132 2.36 -1.85 -8.41
N VAL A 133 3.27 -2.03 -7.46
CA VAL A 133 2.96 -2.58 -6.13
C VAL A 133 1.91 -1.72 -5.44
N ARG A 134 2.16 -0.42 -5.31
CA ARG A 134 1.23 0.52 -4.66
C ARG A 134 -0.12 0.61 -5.38
N ALA A 135 -0.10 0.66 -6.70
CA ALA A 135 -1.34 0.63 -7.50
C ALA A 135 -2.10 -0.69 -7.31
N GLY A 136 -1.39 -1.81 -7.22
CA GLY A 136 -1.97 -3.12 -6.94
C GLY A 136 -2.62 -3.19 -5.55
N MET A 137 -1.96 -2.64 -4.53
CA MET A 137 -2.50 -2.54 -3.18
C MET A 137 -3.81 -1.75 -3.16
N LEU A 138 -3.85 -0.59 -3.83
CA LEU A 138 -5.07 0.22 -3.96
C LEU A 138 -6.21 -0.55 -4.66
N LYS A 139 -5.88 -1.32 -5.68
CA LYS A 139 -6.88 -2.00 -6.51
C LYS A 139 -7.43 -3.27 -5.86
N PHE A 140 -6.56 -4.07 -5.29
CA PHE A 140 -6.91 -5.42 -4.83
C PHE A 140 -7.13 -5.53 -3.33
N HIS A 141 -6.85 -4.46 -2.58
CA HIS A 141 -6.96 -4.42 -1.12
C HIS A 141 -6.20 -5.57 -0.46
N VAL A 142 -4.97 -5.80 -0.94
CA VAL A 142 -4.04 -6.81 -0.40
C VAL A 142 -2.70 -6.16 -0.12
N ASP A 143 -2.02 -6.63 0.89
CA ASP A 143 -0.67 -6.15 1.20
C ASP A 143 0.34 -6.77 0.24
N ILE A 144 1.19 -5.95 -0.38
CA ILE A 144 2.16 -6.39 -1.38
C ILE A 144 3.52 -5.77 -1.03
N HIS A 145 4.52 -6.63 -0.91
CA HIS A 145 5.90 -6.21 -0.69
C HIS A 145 6.78 -6.65 -1.86
N ALA A 146 7.70 -5.78 -2.26
CA ALA A 146 8.67 -6.07 -3.30
C ALA A 146 10.08 -6.10 -2.70
N TYR A 147 10.82 -7.15 -3.02
CA TYR A 147 12.19 -7.35 -2.55
C TYR A 147 13.14 -7.54 -3.73
N ASP A 148 14.25 -6.82 -3.73
CA ASP A 148 15.33 -7.04 -4.69
C ASP A 148 16.18 -8.23 -4.23
N MET A 149 16.15 -9.31 -5.00
CA MET A 149 16.90 -10.52 -4.72
C MET A 149 18.37 -10.44 -5.13
N GLY A 150 18.76 -9.41 -5.89
CA GLY A 150 20.08 -9.31 -6.48
C GLY A 150 20.40 -10.48 -7.43
N ASP A 151 21.68 -10.66 -7.72
CA ASP A 151 22.15 -11.69 -8.67
C ASP A 151 22.27 -13.09 -8.04
N ARG A 152 22.11 -13.22 -6.73
CA ARG A 152 22.32 -14.48 -6.00
C ARG A 152 21.01 -15.21 -5.74
N SER A 153 21.07 -16.53 -5.83
CA SER A 153 19.97 -17.38 -5.36
C SER A 153 19.88 -17.25 -3.84
N ARG A 154 18.88 -16.55 -3.36
CA ARG A 154 18.63 -16.33 -1.93
C ARG A 154 17.40 -17.10 -1.47
N THR A 155 17.32 -17.34 -0.17
CA THR A 155 16.14 -17.86 0.48
C THR A 155 15.35 -16.70 1.04
N LEU A 156 14.07 -16.59 0.67
CA LEU A 156 13.12 -15.70 1.32
C LEU A 156 12.48 -16.46 2.49
N SER A 157 12.61 -15.94 3.68
CA SER A 157 12.02 -16.55 4.89
C SER A 157 11.03 -15.58 5.52
N ILE A 158 9.82 -16.06 5.77
CA ILE A 158 8.76 -15.33 6.47
C ILE A 158 8.53 -16.05 7.78
N ARG A 159 8.78 -15.37 8.90
CA ARG A 159 8.71 -15.95 10.24
C ARG A 159 7.88 -15.09 11.16
N LYS A 160 7.20 -15.74 12.09
CA LYS A 160 6.56 -15.05 13.21
C LYS A 160 7.58 -14.88 14.34
N THR A 161 7.69 -13.67 14.85
CA THR A 161 8.36 -13.35 16.12
C THR A 161 7.31 -13.12 17.21
N GLU A 162 7.72 -12.92 18.44
CA GLU A 162 6.77 -12.69 19.56
C GLU A 162 5.86 -11.49 19.30
N ASP A 163 6.39 -10.44 18.69
CA ASP A 163 5.70 -9.15 18.52
C ASP A 163 5.36 -8.82 17.06
N ASP A 164 5.90 -9.54 16.06
CA ASP A 164 5.75 -9.13 14.65
C ASP A 164 5.93 -10.30 13.67
N VAL A 165 5.71 -10.03 12.39
CA VAL A 165 6.09 -10.90 11.27
C VAL A 165 7.33 -10.34 10.61
N THR A 166 8.41 -11.11 10.61
CA THR A 166 9.66 -10.71 10.00
C THR A 166 9.86 -11.39 8.66
N VAL A 167 10.36 -10.63 7.70
CA VAL A 167 10.78 -11.13 6.39
C VAL A 167 12.30 -11.00 6.30
N SER A 168 12.98 -12.08 5.96
CA SER A 168 14.43 -12.07 5.75
C SER A 168 14.81 -12.62 4.39
N LEU A 169 15.85 -12.05 3.82
CA LEU A 169 16.41 -12.42 2.53
C LEU A 169 17.82 -12.98 2.72
N GLY A 170 17.95 -14.31 2.82
CA GLY A 170 19.18 -14.94 3.29
C GLY A 170 19.36 -14.66 4.78
N ASP A 171 20.51 -14.05 5.14
CA ASP A 171 20.81 -13.63 6.50
C ASP A 171 20.39 -12.16 6.79
N ASP A 172 19.94 -11.42 5.77
CA ASP A 172 19.55 -10.02 5.89
C ASP A 172 18.07 -9.92 6.27
N LEU A 173 17.75 -9.19 7.34
CA LEU A 173 16.39 -8.81 7.69
C LEU A 173 15.88 -7.75 6.71
N CYS A 174 14.72 -7.99 6.13
CA CYS A 174 13.99 -7.01 5.32
C CYS A 174 12.95 -6.34 6.23
N THR A 175 13.27 -5.16 6.71
CA THR A 175 12.34 -4.31 7.49
C THR A 175 11.52 -3.41 6.58
#